data_fbdd99625de5806e38229ad2b7d99892
#
_entry.id   fbdd99625de5806e38229ad2b7d99892
#
_cell.length_a   1.000
_cell.length_b   1.000
_cell.length_c   1.000
_cell.angle_alpha   90.00
_cell.angle_beta   90.00
_cell.angle_gamma   90.00
#
_symmetry.space_group_name_H-M   'P 1'
#
loop_
_entity.id
_entity.type
_entity.pdbx_description
1 polymer ?
#
loop_
_entity_poly.entity_id
_entity_poly.type
_entity_poly.pdbx_seq_one_letter_code
_entity_poly.pdbx_strand_id
1 'polypeptide(L)'
;MAYSQKEIDSKFNLIVSEISEGGKLRHILKGLKISSNTFYKWIESDKEKEKQYARACEDRADLKFESIESDYMESPQRDPETGKIDSAWVNLQRLKIDAKKWELSKLMPKKYGDKQETTHIFENPIFKGIDLDVSENNGSD
;
A
#
# COMPACT_ATOMS: atom_id res chain seq x y z
N MET A 1 -29.80 -1.40 -15.87
CA MET A 1 -29.42 -1.99 -17.15
C MET A 1 -28.40 -3.09 -16.91
N ALA A 2 -28.66 -4.27 -17.46
CA ALA A 2 -27.68 -5.35 -17.41
C ALA A 2 -26.66 -5.15 -18.54
N TYR A 3 -25.38 -5.19 -18.21
CA TYR A 3 -24.31 -5.18 -19.20
C TYR A 3 -24.15 -6.57 -19.82
N SER A 4 -23.91 -6.63 -21.13
CA SER A 4 -23.50 -7.87 -21.78
C SER A 4 -22.09 -8.27 -21.34
N GLN A 5 -21.74 -9.56 -21.43
CA GLN A 5 -20.40 -10.04 -21.02
C GLN A 5 -19.28 -9.30 -21.77
N LYS A 6 -19.46 -9.06 -23.06
CA LYS A 6 -18.48 -8.31 -23.89
C LYS A 6 -18.30 -6.86 -23.42
N GLU A 7 -19.37 -6.21 -22.99
CA GLU A 7 -19.29 -4.84 -22.43
C GLU A 7 -18.61 -4.84 -21.06
N ILE A 8 -18.92 -5.85 -20.23
CA ILE A 8 -18.25 -6.02 -18.94
C ILE A 8 -16.75 -6.16 -19.15
N ASP A 9 -16.31 -7.06 -20.02
CA ASP A 9 -14.89 -7.32 -20.26
C ASP A 9 -14.18 -6.08 -20.83
N SER A 10 -14.80 -5.39 -21.79
CA SER A 10 -14.23 -4.16 -22.36
C SER A 10 -14.09 -3.06 -21.33
N LYS A 11 -15.13 -2.79 -20.55
CA LYS A 11 -15.12 -1.76 -19.50
C LYS A 11 -14.17 -2.13 -18.36
N PHE A 12 -14.14 -3.38 -17.96
CA PHE A 12 -13.26 -3.87 -16.93
C PHE A 12 -11.78 -3.70 -17.33
N ASN A 13 -11.41 -4.11 -18.52
CA ASN A 13 -10.05 -3.96 -19.04
C ASN A 13 -9.63 -2.48 -19.09
N LEU A 14 -10.50 -1.57 -19.49
CA LEU A 14 -10.24 -0.14 -19.47
C LEU A 14 -9.99 0.36 -18.04
N ILE A 15 -10.85 -0.01 -17.09
CA ILE A 15 -10.72 0.39 -15.69
C ILE A 15 -9.39 -0.09 -15.11
N VAL A 16 -9.03 -1.35 -15.33
CA VAL A 16 -7.79 -1.95 -14.83
C VAL A 16 -6.57 -1.27 -15.43
N SER A 17 -6.58 -0.97 -16.73
CA SER A 17 -5.50 -0.23 -17.40
C SER A 17 -5.31 1.17 -16.79
N GLU A 18 -6.39 1.92 -16.62
CA GLU A 18 -6.31 3.26 -16.03
C GLU A 18 -5.83 3.24 -14.56
N ILE A 19 -6.20 2.20 -13.79
CA ILE A 19 -5.70 2.03 -12.43
C ILE A 19 -4.20 1.75 -12.44
N SER A 20 -3.71 0.87 -13.30
CA SER A 20 -2.28 0.56 -13.44
C SER A 20 -1.46 1.81 -13.77
N GLU A 21 -2.04 2.75 -14.51
CA GLU A 21 -1.43 4.04 -14.86
C GLU A 21 -1.55 5.12 -13.77
N GLY A 22 -2.05 4.76 -12.59
CA GLY A 22 -2.16 5.68 -11.44
C GLY A 22 -3.55 6.25 -11.20
N GLY A 23 -4.55 5.87 -12.00
CA GLY A 23 -5.93 6.36 -11.88
C GLY A 23 -6.59 5.98 -10.54
N LYS A 24 -7.56 6.81 -10.13
CA LYS A 24 -8.35 6.57 -8.93
C LYS A 24 -9.66 5.86 -9.32
N LEU A 25 -9.91 4.68 -8.76
CA LEU A 25 -11.08 3.85 -9.08
C LEU A 25 -12.38 4.64 -9.12
N ARG A 26 -12.68 5.41 -8.07
CA ARG A 26 -13.94 6.19 -8.00
C ARG A 26 -14.08 7.22 -9.12
N HIS A 27 -12.97 7.80 -9.54
CA HIS A 27 -12.96 8.78 -10.61
C HIS A 27 -13.24 8.14 -11.98
N ILE A 28 -12.58 7.00 -12.23
CA ILE A 28 -12.76 6.20 -13.44
C ILE A 28 -14.21 5.71 -13.54
N LEU A 29 -14.73 5.11 -12.47
CA LEU A 29 -16.11 4.61 -12.44
C LEU A 29 -17.14 5.72 -12.66
N LYS A 30 -16.91 6.91 -12.09
CA LYS A 30 -17.78 8.07 -12.30
C LYS A 30 -17.78 8.50 -13.77
N GLY A 31 -16.62 8.54 -14.40
CA GLY A 31 -16.48 8.85 -15.83
C GLY A 31 -17.21 7.86 -16.73
N LEU A 32 -17.17 6.58 -16.39
CA LEU A 32 -17.83 5.51 -17.12
C LEU A 32 -19.30 5.30 -16.73
N LYS A 33 -19.82 6.07 -15.78
CA LYS A 33 -21.18 5.93 -15.21
C LYS A 33 -21.47 4.54 -14.66
N ILE A 34 -20.48 3.90 -14.05
CA ILE A 34 -20.58 2.59 -13.42
C ILE A 34 -20.59 2.78 -11.91
N SER A 35 -21.52 2.11 -11.22
CA SER A 35 -21.53 2.12 -9.75
C SER A 35 -20.41 1.24 -9.19
N SER A 36 -19.87 1.62 -8.04
CA SER A 36 -18.86 0.80 -7.34
C SER A 36 -19.39 -0.61 -7.03
N ASN A 37 -20.67 -0.72 -6.68
CA ASN A 37 -21.31 -2.00 -6.40
C ASN A 37 -21.32 -2.92 -7.64
N THR A 38 -21.63 -2.37 -8.81
CA THR A 38 -21.59 -3.12 -10.09
C THR A 38 -20.18 -3.61 -10.39
N PHE A 39 -19.18 -2.74 -10.21
CA PHE A 39 -17.78 -3.09 -10.44
C PHE A 39 -17.31 -4.22 -9.50
N TYR A 40 -17.60 -4.13 -8.21
CA TYR A 40 -17.22 -5.19 -7.25
C TYR A 40 -17.93 -6.51 -7.51
N LYS A 41 -19.18 -6.49 -7.98
CA LYS A 41 -19.86 -7.72 -8.43
C LYS A 41 -19.15 -8.41 -9.59
N TRP A 42 -18.57 -7.64 -10.52
CA TRP A 42 -17.78 -8.23 -11.62
C TRP A 42 -16.52 -8.91 -11.10
N ILE A 43 -15.86 -8.32 -10.10
CA ILE A 43 -14.67 -8.91 -9.46
C ILE A 43 -15.04 -10.18 -8.70
N GLU A 44 -16.11 -10.15 -7.90
CA GLU A 44 -16.55 -11.28 -7.08
C GLU A 44 -17.00 -12.49 -7.94
N SER A 45 -17.54 -12.23 -9.13
CA SER A 45 -18.02 -13.27 -10.03
C SER A 45 -16.93 -13.95 -10.87
N ASP A 46 -15.73 -13.40 -10.91
CA ASP A 46 -14.65 -13.86 -11.79
C ASP A 46 -13.29 -13.71 -11.13
N LYS A 47 -12.70 -14.84 -10.75
CA LYS A 47 -11.37 -14.89 -10.10
C LYS A 47 -10.24 -14.29 -10.95
N GLU A 48 -10.38 -14.36 -12.27
CA GLU A 48 -9.37 -13.75 -13.15
C GLU A 48 -9.45 -12.23 -13.11
N LYS A 49 -10.65 -11.66 -13.05
CA LYS A 49 -10.86 -10.23 -12.85
C LYS A 49 -10.34 -9.76 -11.47
N GLU A 50 -10.54 -10.57 -10.44
CA GLU A 50 -9.99 -10.32 -9.11
C GLU A 50 -8.45 -10.19 -9.14
N LYS A 51 -7.76 -11.13 -9.79
CA LYS A 51 -6.29 -11.10 -9.95
C LYS A 51 -5.81 -9.90 -10.75
N GLN A 52 -6.49 -9.59 -11.86
CA GLN A 52 -6.14 -8.45 -12.71
C GLN A 52 -6.30 -7.13 -11.95
N TYR A 53 -7.37 -6.99 -11.18
CA TYR A 53 -7.58 -5.81 -10.34
C TYR A 53 -6.52 -5.68 -9.23
N ALA A 54 -6.20 -6.77 -8.55
CA ALA A 54 -5.15 -6.80 -7.53
C ALA A 54 -3.80 -6.36 -8.13
N ARG A 55 -3.42 -6.89 -9.30
CA ARG A 55 -2.20 -6.50 -10.00
C ARG A 55 -2.20 -5.03 -10.39
N ALA A 56 -3.30 -4.50 -10.90
CA ALA A 56 -3.40 -3.09 -11.24
C ALA A 56 -3.23 -2.17 -10.01
N CYS A 57 -3.72 -2.59 -8.84
CA CYS A 57 -3.49 -1.89 -7.59
C CYS A 57 -2.02 -1.93 -7.15
N GLU A 58 -1.32 -3.04 -7.39
CA GLU A 58 0.12 -3.15 -7.16
C GLU A 58 0.90 -2.23 -8.08
N ASP A 59 0.64 -2.26 -9.38
CA ASP A 59 1.27 -1.38 -10.37
C ASP A 59 1.10 0.10 -10.00
N ARG A 60 -0.11 0.48 -9.57
CA ARG A 60 -0.38 1.85 -9.09
C ARG A 60 0.45 2.21 -7.86
N ALA A 61 0.60 1.28 -6.92
CA ALA A 61 1.43 1.49 -5.74
C ALA A 61 2.91 1.64 -6.11
N ASP A 62 3.39 0.86 -7.06
CA ASP A 62 4.76 0.95 -7.57
C ASP A 62 5.02 2.29 -8.25
N LEU A 63 4.11 2.77 -9.09
CA LEU A 63 4.19 4.12 -9.67
C LEU A 63 4.25 5.22 -8.60
N LYS A 64 3.45 5.07 -7.53
CA LYS A 64 3.50 6.02 -6.42
C LYS A 64 4.85 5.99 -5.70
N PHE A 65 5.43 4.81 -5.52
CA PHE A 65 6.75 4.66 -4.93
C PHE A 65 7.83 5.33 -5.81
N GLU A 66 7.83 5.07 -7.11
CA GLU A 66 8.74 5.70 -8.06
C GLU A 66 8.61 7.23 -8.08
N SER A 67 7.40 7.74 -7.88
CA SER A 67 7.15 9.19 -7.82
C SER A 67 7.80 9.88 -6.61
N ILE A 68 8.20 9.14 -5.57
CA ILE A 68 8.95 9.68 -4.42
C ILE A 68 10.33 10.15 -4.88
N GLU A 69 10.98 9.40 -5.78
CA GLU A 69 12.27 9.82 -6.35
C GLU A 69 12.15 11.15 -7.08
N SER A 70 11.10 11.31 -7.89
CA SER A 70 10.83 12.58 -8.57
C SER A 70 10.67 13.75 -7.61
N ASP A 71 10.02 13.51 -6.46
CA ASP A 71 9.78 14.57 -5.48
C ASP A 71 11.08 15.08 -4.85
N TYR A 72 12.01 14.19 -4.47
CA TYR A 72 13.25 14.65 -3.85
C TYR A 72 14.33 15.09 -4.87
N MET A 73 14.14 14.76 -6.15
CA MET A 73 14.97 15.28 -7.24
C MET A 73 14.49 16.63 -7.77
N GLU A 74 13.33 17.11 -7.32
CA GLU A 74 12.79 18.40 -7.72
C GLU A 74 13.72 19.55 -7.29
N SER A 75 13.98 20.49 -8.21
CA SER A 75 14.86 21.63 -7.92
C SER A 75 14.28 22.50 -6.80
N PRO A 76 15.09 22.87 -5.79
CA PRO A 76 14.60 23.63 -4.65
C PRO A 76 14.17 25.04 -5.06
N GLN A 77 13.05 25.50 -4.52
CA GLN A 77 12.65 26.90 -4.60
C GLN A 77 13.55 27.73 -3.69
N ARG A 78 13.98 28.87 -4.21
CA ARG A 78 14.86 29.79 -3.52
C ARG A 78 14.16 31.12 -3.32
N ASP A 79 14.47 31.74 -2.21
CA ASP A 79 14.09 33.11 -1.92
C ASP A 79 14.72 34.05 -2.98
N PRO A 80 13.93 34.87 -3.67
CA PRO A 80 14.43 35.74 -4.74
C PRO A 80 15.37 36.83 -4.26
N GLU A 81 15.30 37.24 -2.98
CA GLU A 81 16.11 38.30 -2.43
C GLU A 81 17.44 37.75 -1.86
N THR A 82 17.40 36.62 -1.18
CA THR A 82 18.56 36.07 -0.46
C THR A 82 19.26 34.94 -1.19
N GLY A 83 18.61 34.32 -2.19
CA GLY A 83 19.07 33.12 -2.89
C GLY A 83 19.10 31.83 -2.05
N LYS A 84 18.67 31.91 -0.79
CA LYS A 84 18.59 30.76 0.12
C LYS A 84 17.42 29.85 -0.25
N ILE A 85 17.56 28.57 0.05
CA ILE A 85 16.47 27.61 -0.13
C ILE A 85 15.32 27.98 0.81
N ASP A 86 14.11 28.06 0.28
CA ASP A 86 12.91 28.36 1.05
C ASP A 86 12.58 27.20 2.00
N SER A 87 12.57 27.48 3.30
CA SER A 87 12.25 26.49 4.33
C SER A 87 10.82 25.97 4.24
N ALA A 88 9.87 26.79 3.79
CA ALA A 88 8.49 26.36 3.58
C ALA A 88 8.40 25.34 2.45
N TRP A 89 9.17 25.51 1.38
CA TRP A 89 9.28 24.55 0.30
C TRP A 89 9.87 23.21 0.80
N VAL A 90 10.94 23.24 1.58
CA VAL A 90 11.54 22.04 2.16
C VAL A 90 10.54 21.26 3.03
N ASN A 91 9.79 21.98 3.88
CA ASN A 91 8.76 21.37 4.71
C ASN A 91 7.63 20.76 3.88
N LEU A 92 7.20 21.41 2.81
CA LEU A 92 6.17 20.89 1.90
C LEU A 92 6.64 19.59 1.23
N GLN A 93 7.87 19.53 0.75
CA GLN A 93 8.44 18.33 0.13
C GLN A 93 8.51 17.17 1.13
N ARG A 94 8.94 17.44 2.35
CA ARG A 94 8.94 16.47 3.43
C ARG A 94 7.54 15.90 3.69
N LEU A 95 6.54 16.76 3.80
CA LEU A 95 5.15 16.34 4.01
C LEU A 95 4.62 15.50 2.86
N LYS A 96 4.92 15.84 1.61
CA LYS A 96 4.54 15.05 0.42
C LYS A 96 5.13 13.65 0.48
N ILE A 97 6.43 13.55 0.75
CA ILE A 97 7.14 12.27 0.81
C ILE A 97 6.62 11.41 1.97
N ASP A 98 6.47 11.99 3.15
CA ASP A 98 5.95 11.29 4.32
C ASP A 98 4.51 10.79 4.09
N ALA A 99 3.66 11.59 3.45
CA ALA A 99 2.30 11.19 3.09
C ALA A 99 2.30 10.01 2.11
N LYS A 100 3.14 10.04 1.07
CA LYS A 100 3.28 8.93 0.11
C LYS A 100 3.77 7.65 0.78
N LYS A 101 4.77 7.74 1.65
CA LYS A 101 5.28 6.60 2.42
C LYS A 101 4.19 6.00 3.31
N TRP A 102 3.44 6.85 4.00
CA TRP A 102 2.32 6.42 4.84
C TRP A 102 1.24 5.71 4.02
N GLU A 103 0.80 6.29 2.90
CA GLU A 103 -0.18 5.67 2.01
C GLU A 103 0.29 4.29 1.50
N LEU A 104 1.53 4.18 1.05
CA LEU A 104 2.11 2.93 0.57
C LEU A 104 2.15 1.86 1.66
N SER A 105 2.49 2.22 2.89
CA SER A 105 2.49 1.30 4.04
C SER A 105 1.09 0.76 4.36
N LYS A 106 0.04 1.51 4.05
CA LYS A 106 -1.36 1.10 4.25
C LYS A 106 -1.93 0.31 3.08
N LEU A 107 -1.58 0.69 1.85
CA LEU A 107 -2.06 0.02 0.63
C LEU A 107 -1.38 -1.33 0.41
N MET A 108 -0.08 -1.40 0.65
CA MET A 108 0.77 -2.57 0.39
C MET A 108 1.70 -2.84 1.59
N PRO A 109 1.15 -3.20 2.76
CA PRO A 109 1.94 -3.34 3.99
C PRO A 109 3.03 -4.41 3.90
N LYS A 110 2.81 -5.46 3.11
CA LYS A 110 3.81 -6.52 2.91
C LYS A 110 5.04 -6.06 2.10
N LYS A 111 4.84 -5.12 1.18
CA LYS A 111 5.90 -4.62 0.27
C LYS A 111 6.55 -3.35 0.79
N TYR A 112 5.77 -2.41 1.32
CA TYR A 112 6.18 -1.06 1.70
C TYR A 112 5.95 -0.72 3.18
N GLY A 113 5.45 -1.66 3.98
CA GLY A 113 5.31 -1.48 5.43
C GLY A 113 6.65 -1.66 6.13
N ASP A 114 6.80 -1.00 7.28
CA ASP A 114 7.90 -1.29 8.18
C ASP A 114 7.78 -2.75 8.63
N LYS A 115 8.76 -3.58 8.30
CA LYS A 115 8.88 -4.92 8.88
C LYS A 115 9.25 -4.74 10.34
N GLN A 116 8.27 -4.64 11.21
CA GLN A 116 8.48 -4.95 12.60
C GLN A 116 8.63 -6.49 12.67
N GLU A 117 9.84 -6.96 12.53
CA GLU A 117 10.19 -8.25 13.08
C GLU A 117 10.12 -8.08 14.60
N THR A 118 8.92 -8.20 15.14
CA THR A 118 8.77 -8.40 16.57
C THR A 118 9.21 -9.86 16.80
N THR A 119 10.51 -10.04 16.88
CA THR A 119 11.05 -11.21 17.55
C THR A 119 10.64 -11.01 19.00
N HIS A 120 9.46 -11.52 19.36
CA HIS A 120 9.12 -11.72 20.75
C HIS A 120 10.04 -12.79 21.30
N ILE A 121 11.29 -12.43 21.50
CA ILE A 121 12.13 -13.14 22.47
C ILE A 121 11.51 -12.74 23.80
N PHE A 122 10.64 -13.59 24.32
CA PHE A 122 10.31 -13.54 25.73
C PHE A 122 11.56 -13.96 26.51
N GLU A 123 12.61 -13.17 26.43
CA GLU A 123 13.63 -13.15 27.46
C GLU A 123 12.99 -12.47 28.67
N ASN A 124 12.25 -13.25 29.43
CA ASN A 124 11.82 -12.80 30.73
C ASN A 124 13.09 -12.76 31.60
N PRO A 125 13.65 -11.57 31.90
CA PRO A 125 14.92 -11.48 32.65
C PRO A 125 14.83 -12.07 34.06
N ILE A 126 13.62 -12.31 34.57
CA ILE A 126 13.35 -12.93 35.87
C ILE A 126 13.65 -14.44 35.84
N PHE A 127 13.60 -15.09 34.67
CA PHE A 127 13.86 -16.55 34.54
C PHE A 127 15.21 -16.87 33.90
N LYS A 128 16.04 -15.87 33.63
CA LYS A 128 17.40 -16.08 33.13
C LYS A 128 18.26 -16.64 34.24
N GLY A 129 18.47 -17.97 34.24
CA GLY A 129 19.29 -18.67 35.22
C GLY A 129 18.54 -19.54 36.23
N ILE A 130 17.23 -19.73 36.07
CA ILE A 130 16.50 -20.75 36.82
C ILE A 130 16.43 -21.98 35.93
N ASP A 131 17.36 -22.90 36.15
CA ASP A 131 17.20 -24.28 35.71
C ASP A 131 16.06 -24.89 36.51
N LEU A 132 14.91 -25.02 35.86
CA LEU A 132 13.83 -25.84 36.38
C LEU A 132 14.23 -27.30 36.15
N ASP A 133 15.08 -27.83 37.02
CA ASP A 133 15.24 -29.26 37.19
C ASP A 133 13.91 -29.82 37.70
N VAL A 134 13.07 -30.19 36.74
CA VAL A 134 11.94 -31.06 37.04
C VAL A 134 12.51 -32.46 37.27
N SER A 135 13.06 -32.68 38.41
CA SER A 135 13.32 -34.02 38.88
C SER A 135 11.96 -34.68 39.08
N GLU A 136 11.61 -35.54 38.13
CA GLU A 136 10.52 -36.50 38.30
C GLU A 136 10.86 -37.33 39.53
N ASN A 137 10.25 -37.01 40.64
CA ASN A 137 10.24 -37.86 41.80
C ASN A 137 9.20 -38.95 41.56
N ASN A 138 9.60 -40.01 40.85
CA ASN A 138 8.88 -41.27 40.86
C ASN A 138 9.06 -41.89 42.23
N GLY A 139 8.22 -41.49 43.16
CA GLY A 139 8.03 -42.22 44.42
C GLY A 139 7.18 -43.45 44.11
N SER A 140 7.84 -44.56 43.90
CA SER A 140 7.23 -45.87 44.08
C SER A 140 7.02 -46.09 45.58
N ASP A 141 5.74 -46.34 45.94
CA ASP A 141 5.29 -47.33 46.92
C ASP A 141 3.81 -47.61 46.71
#